data_595a057e85f88fa9bdb289f03e97b895
#
_entry.id   595a057e85f88fa9bdb289f03e97b895
#
_cell.length_a   1.000
_cell.length_b   1.000
_cell.length_c   1.000
_cell.angle_alpha   90.00
_cell.angle_beta   90.00
_cell.angle_gamma   90.00
#
_symmetry.space_group_name_H-M   'P 1'
#
loop_
_entity.id
_entity.type
_entity.pdbx_description
1 polymer ?
#
loop_
_entity_poly.entity_id
_entity_poly.type
_entity_poly.pdbx_seq_one_letter_code
_entity_poly.pdbx_strand_id
1 'polypeptide(L)'
;MTRRLASYIVGKGHEGKTMLKTLWKESKSSMNEDITIDNAVAEKGLGMKQVYFITGDYTCGAAEWLVNAVSGLLGDENVFVVGKKTGGQNVMTHATSSEAHSLTLHLASAYVADASGNYDYSGGILPDLEIDEYAYADLYPYGDLREIVLSEVINSIGY
;
A
#
# COMPACT_ATOMS: atom_id res chain seq x y z
N MET A 1 -10.26 3.96 -2.17
CA MET A 1 -9.77 2.91 -3.09
C MET A 1 -9.01 1.82 -2.33
N THR A 2 -7.97 2.12 -1.56
CA THR A 2 -7.14 1.19 -0.77
C THR A 2 -7.96 0.18 0.05
N ARG A 3 -8.95 0.65 0.83
CA ARG A 3 -9.83 -0.22 1.63
C ARG A 3 -10.50 -1.33 0.82
N ARG A 4 -11.10 -0.98 -0.33
CA ARG A 4 -11.78 -1.96 -1.18
C ARG A 4 -10.83 -2.98 -1.78
N LEU A 5 -9.66 -2.52 -2.25
CA LEU A 5 -8.67 -3.39 -2.87
C LEU A 5 -8.04 -4.34 -1.83
N ALA A 6 -7.65 -3.84 -0.65
CA ALA A 6 -7.17 -4.68 0.43
C ALA A 6 -8.22 -5.73 0.83
N SER A 7 -9.49 -5.32 1.03
CA SER A 7 -10.58 -6.24 1.36
C SER A 7 -10.78 -7.33 0.32
N TYR A 8 -10.63 -6.99 -0.97
CA TYR A 8 -10.76 -7.95 -2.07
C TYR A 8 -9.58 -8.93 -2.11
N ILE A 9 -8.36 -8.45 -1.87
CA ILE A 9 -7.14 -9.28 -1.85
C ILE A 9 -7.21 -10.30 -0.71
N VAL A 10 -7.42 -9.82 0.52
CA VAL A 10 -7.37 -10.71 1.70
C VAL A 10 -8.58 -11.62 1.82
N GLY A 11 -9.74 -11.18 1.33
CA GLY A 11 -10.96 -11.99 1.24
C GLY A 11 -11.52 -12.46 2.57
N LYS A 12 -12.24 -13.58 2.53
CA LYS A 12 -12.91 -14.22 3.68
C LYS A 12 -11.94 -14.55 4.82
N GLY A 13 -12.43 -14.36 6.05
CA GLY A 13 -11.68 -14.60 7.29
C GLY A 13 -10.99 -13.34 7.84
N HIS A 14 -11.14 -12.20 7.13
CA HIS A 14 -10.62 -10.91 7.57
C HIS A 14 -11.73 -9.87 7.80
N GLU A 15 -13.00 -10.30 7.76
CA GLU A 15 -14.16 -9.42 7.94
C GLU A 15 -14.07 -8.63 9.25
N GLY A 16 -14.25 -7.32 9.15
CA GLY A 16 -14.24 -6.41 10.29
C GLY A 16 -12.90 -6.20 10.98
N LYS A 17 -11.83 -6.89 10.54
CA LYS A 17 -10.49 -6.63 11.08
C LYS A 17 -10.03 -5.22 10.71
N THR A 18 -9.34 -4.56 11.63
CA THR A 18 -8.63 -3.31 11.33
C THR A 18 -7.52 -3.61 10.31
N MET A 19 -7.48 -2.83 9.25
CA MET A 19 -6.45 -2.92 8.21
C MET A 19 -5.44 -1.77 8.28
N LEU A 20 -5.91 -0.58 8.64
CA LEU A 20 -5.11 0.62 8.82
C LEU A 20 -5.62 1.43 10.00
N LYS A 21 -4.75 2.26 10.54
CA LYS A 21 -5.08 3.25 11.57
C LYS A 21 -4.61 4.62 11.12
N THR A 22 -5.41 5.64 11.36
CA THR A 22 -4.93 7.03 11.25
C THR A 22 -4.53 7.51 12.63
N LEU A 23 -3.29 7.96 12.77
CA LEU A 23 -2.70 8.39 14.04
C LEU A 23 -2.41 9.88 13.98
N TRP A 24 -3.29 10.67 14.59
CA TRP A 24 -3.13 12.12 14.72
C TRP A 24 -2.15 12.45 15.85
N LYS A 25 -1.59 13.66 15.83
CA LYS A 25 -0.80 14.15 16.94
C LYS A 25 -1.58 14.08 18.27
N GLU A 26 -0.89 13.98 19.39
CA GLU A 26 -1.47 13.76 20.71
C GLU A 26 -2.65 14.71 21.03
N SER A 27 -2.49 16.00 20.74
CA SER A 27 -3.56 17.01 20.97
C SER A 27 -4.81 16.85 20.12
N LYS A 28 -4.79 15.92 19.16
CA LYS A 28 -5.91 15.57 18.25
C LYS A 28 -6.15 14.06 18.22
N SER A 29 -5.71 13.32 19.21
CA SER A 29 -5.85 11.86 19.29
C SER A 29 -7.31 11.37 19.26
N SER A 30 -8.27 12.24 19.62
CA SER A 30 -9.71 11.94 19.46
C SER A 30 -10.16 11.80 18.00
N MET A 31 -9.31 12.18 17.04
CA MET A 31 -9.53 12.01 15.59
C MET A 31 -8.88 10.72 15.03
N ASN A 32 -8.24 9.93 15.88
CA ASN A 32 -7.72 8.64 15.45
C ASN A 32 -8.87 7.75 14.99
N GLU A 33 -8.66 7.03 13.91
CA GLU A 33 -9.68 6.17 13.31
C GLU A 33 -9.07 4.82 12.92
N ASP A 34 -9.79 3.76 13.23
CA ASP A 34 -9.50 2.42 12.75
C ASP A 34 -10.28 2.18 11.44
N ILE A 35 -9.55 1.96 10.36
CA ILE A 35 -10.11 1.63 9.05
C ILE A 35 -10.18 0.11 8.96
N THR A 36 -11.40 -0.42 8.90
CA THR A 36 -11.65 -1.87 8.89
C THR A 36 -11.86 -2.40 7.47
N ILE A 37 -11.66 -3.68 7.30
CA ILE A 37 -12.01 -4.44 6.09
C ILE A 37 -13.51 -4.24 5.77
N ASP A 38 -13.81 -4.09 4.50
CA ASP A 38 -15.18 -4.03 3.98
C ASP A 38 -15.73 -5.45 3.83
N ASN A 39 -16.65 -5.84 4.71
CA ASN A 39 -17.19 -7.20 4.79
C ASN A 39 -17.84 -7.65 3.48
N ALA A 40 -18.60 -6.75 2.82
CA ALA A 40 -19.29 -7.09 1.58
C ALA A 40 -18.33 -7.33 0.41
N VAL A 41 -17.17 -6.68 0.44
CA VAL A 41 -16.10 -6.88 -0.55
C VAL A 41 -15.30 -8.13 -0.21
N ALA A 42 -14.93 -8.32 1.05
CA ALA A 42 -14.17 -9.48 1.51
C ALA A 42 -14.90 -10.80 1.26
N GLU A 43 -16.23 -10.82 1.41
CA GLU A 43 -17.06 -12.00 1.11
C GLU A 43 -16.88 -12.52 -0.33
N LYS A 44 -16.61 -11.60 -1.27
CA LYS A 44 -16.37 -11.88 -2.69
C LYS A 44 -14.89 -11.81 -3.07
N GLY A 45 -14.02 -11.64 -2.08
CA GLY A 45 -12.60 -11.46 -2.26
C GLY A 45 -11.85 -12.73 -2.66
N LEU A 46 -10.62 -12.55 -3.10
CA LEU A 46 -9.76 -13.61 -3.61
C LEU A 46 -9.25 -14.55 -2.52
N GLY A 47 -9.11 -14.07 -1.27
CA GLY A 47 -8.55 -14.87 -0.18
C GLY A 47 -7.10 -15.28 -0.43
N MET A 48 -6.29 -14.35 -0.95
CA MET A 48 -4.89 -14.62 -1.27
C MET A 48 -4.10 -15.01 -0.03
N LYS A 49 -3.22 -15.99 -0.19
CA LYS A 49 -2.29 -16.44 0.85
C LYS A 49 -0.92 -15.79 0.71
N GLN A 50 -0.55 -15.44 -0.51
CA GLN A 50 0.67 -14.78 -0.88
C GLN A 50 0.36 -13.65 -1.86
N VAL A 51 1.04 -12.51 -1.73
CA VAL A 51 0.83 -11.33 -2.58
C VAL A 51 2.17 -10.75 -2.98
N TYR A 52 2.32 -10.45 -4.25
CA TYR A 52 3.48 -9.76 -4.80
C TYR A 52 3.06 -8.36 -5.24
N PHE A 53 3.73 -7.34 -4.72
CA PHE A 53 3.55 -5.96 -5.12
C PHE A 53 4.71 -5.53 -6.01
N ILE A 54 4.42 -5.21 -7.27
CA ILE A 54 5.38 -4.60 -8.16
C ILE A 54 5.40 -3.10 -7.89
N THR A 55 6.56 -2.56 -7.52
CA THR A 55 6.74 -1.17 -7.12
C THR A 55 7.80 -0.46 -7.96
N GLY A 56 7.66 0.84 -8.09
CA GLY A 56 8.61 1.71 -8.78
C GLY A 56 8.88 3.00 -8.01
N ASP A 57 9.75 3.85 -8.53
CA ASP A 57 10.17 5.12 -7.91
C ASP A 57 9.00 6.06 -7.59
N TYR A 58 7.87 5.92 -8.30
CA TYR A 58 6.68 6.75 -8.10
C TYR A 58 5.58 6.07 -7.27
N THR A 59 5.84 4.86 -6.77
CA THR A 59 4.90 4.19 -5.86
C THR A 59 4.90 4.92 -4.52
N CYS A 60 3.82 5.62 -4.19
CA CYS A 60 3.72 6.38 -2.94
C CYS A 60 2.28 6.49 -2.43
N GLY A 61 2.12 6.94 -1.18
CA GLY A 61 0.84 7.25 -0.56
C GLY A 61 -0.10 6.06 -0.49
N ALA A 62 -1.25 6.15 -1.14
CA ALA A 62 -2.29 5.11 -1.08
C ALA A 62 -1.84 3.72 -1.56
N ALA A 63 -0.84 3.64 -2.44
CA ALA A 63 -0.24 2.38 -2.85
C ALA A 63 0.60 1.76 -1.72
N GLU A 64 1.41 2.56 -1.03
CA GLU A 64 2.17 2.11 0.14
C GLU A 64 1.25 1.72 1.30
N TRP A 65 0.16 2.47 1.50
CA TRP A 65 -0.86 2.11 2.49
C TRP A 65 -1.48 0.73 2.20
N LEU A 66 -1.63 0.39 0.90
CA LEU A 66 -2.11 -0.93 0.51
C LEU A 66 -1.11 -2.03 0.87
N VAL A 67 0.16 -1.84 0.54
CA VAL A 67 1.24 -2.78 0.90
C VAL A 67 1.26 -2.99 2.41
N ASN A 68 1.35 -1.89 3.18
CA ASN A 68 1.41 -1.93 4.64
C ASN A 68 0.17 -2.60 5.27
N ALA A 69 -1.04 -2.31 4.74
CA ALA A 69 -2.27 -2.94 5.21
C ALA A 69 -2.31 -4.45 4.95
N VAL A 70 -1.89 -4.88 3.76
CA VAL A 70 -1.90 -6.30 3.37
C VAL A 70 -0.83 -7.06 4.15
N SER A 71 0.37 -6.49 4.33
CA SER A 71 1.42 -7.06 5.18
C SER A 71 0.95 -7.23 6.62
N GLY A 72 0.33 -6.21 7.20
CA GLY A 72 -0.22 -6.28 8.56
C GLY A 72 -1.35 -7.31 8.74
N LEU A 73 -2.04 -7.70 7.66
CA LEU A 73 -3.14 -8.67 7.70
C LEU A 73 -2.71 -10.10 7.38
N LEU A 74 -1.77 -10.28 6.46
CA LEU A 74 -1.32 -11.60 6.00
C LEU A 74 -0.02 -12.06 6.67
N GLY A 75 0.73 -11.14 7.27
CA GLY A 75 2.10 -11.33 7.76
C GLY A 75 3.13 -10.97 6.68
N ASP A 76 4.25 -10.37 7.10
CA ASP A 76 5.30 -9.88 6.21
C ASP A 76 5.90 -11.03 5.36
N GLU A 77 5.94 -12.24 5.91
CA GLU A 77 6.43 -13.44 5.23
C GLU A 77 5.57 -13.88 4.03
N ASN A 78 4.38 -13.31 3.89
CA ASN A 78 3.42 -13.64 2.83
C ASN A 78 3.23 -12.49 1.82
N VAL A 79 3.94 -11.39 2.01
CA VAL A 79 3.84 -10.20 1.14
C VAL A 79 5.22 -9.82 0.63
N PHE A 80 5.38 -9.86 -0.68
CA PHE A 80 6.65 -9.62 -1.34
C PHE A 80 6.58 -8.33 -2.16
N VAL A 81 7.57 -7.48 -2.01
CA VAL A 81 7.73 -6.24 -2.78
C VAL A 81 8.85 -6.44 -3.80
N VAL A 82 8.53 -6.27 -5.07
CA VAL A 82 9.48 -6.48 -6.18
C VAL A 82 9.57 -5.22 -7.03
N GLY A 83 10.78 -4.86 -7.44
CA GLY A 83 11.03 -3.67 -8.25
C GLY A 83 11.88 -2.65 -7.53
N LYS A 84 11.40 -1.42 -7.35
CA LYS A 84 12.17 -0.34 -6.70
C LYS A 84 11.58 0.06 -5.36
N LYS A 85 12.44 0.67 -4.54
CA LYS A 85 12.03 1.31 -3.29
C LYS A 85 10.96 2.37 -3.55
N THR A 86 9.94 2.40 -2.70
CA THR A 86 8.83 3.34 -2.81
C THR A 86 9.14 4.75 -2.26
N GLY A 87 8.23 5.69 -2.43
CA GLY A 87 8.44 7.10 -2.10
C GLY A 87 8.39 7.47 -0.61
N GLY A 88 7.77 6.64 0.24
CA GLY A 88 7.74 6.86 1.69
C GLY A 88 6.68 7.82 2.21
N GLN A 89 5.53 7.92 1.54
CA GLN A 89 4.43 8.78 2.00
C GLN A 89 3.56 8.07 3.04
N ASN A 90 4.04 8.02 4.27
CA ASN A 90 3.34 7.40 5.41
C ASN A 90 2.33 8.33 6.11
N VAL A 91 2.05 9.51 5.54
CA VAL A 91 1.12 10.49 6.09
C VAL A 91 -0.03 10.77 5.15
N MET A 92 -1.21 10.94 5.71
CA MET A 92 -2.33 11.53 4.99
C MET A 92 -2.27 13.06 5.03
N THR A 93 -2.78 13.69 3.98
CA THR A 93 -2.90 15.15 3.92
C THR A 93 -4.35 15.59 4.02
N HIS A 94 -4.57 16.73 4.64
CA HIS A 94 -5.86 17.41 4.67
C HIS A 94 -5.77 18.69 3.88
N ALA A 95 -6.71 18.89 2.95
CA ALA A 95 -6.79 20.11 2.15
C ALA A 95 -7.58 21.18 2.92
N THR A 96 -7.01 22.36 3.03
CA THR A 96 -7.68 23.55 3.56
C THR A 96 -7.62 24.66 2.51
N SER A 97 -8.77 25.20 2.12
CA SER A 97 -8.87 26.23 1.10
C SER A 97 -9.27 27.58 1.68
N SER A 98 -8.71 28.64 1.10
CA SER A 98 -9.10 30.02 1.34
C SER A 98 -9.59 30.63 0.03
N GLU A 99 -10.88 30.87 -0.06
CA GLU A 99 -11.48 31.50 -1.25
C GLU A 99 -10.96 32.93 -1.44
N ALA A 100 -10.76 33.67 -0.33
CA ALA A 100 -10.28 35.06 -0.37
C ALA A 100 -8.90 35.21 -1.02
N HIS A 101 -8.09 34.14 -1.01
CA HIS A 101 -6.72 34.14 -1.55
C HIS A 101 -6.55 33.16 -2.72
N SER A 102 -7.62 32.47 -3.17
CA SER A 102 -7.56 31.42 -4.19
C SER A 102 -6.45 30.39 -3.94
N LEU A 103 -6.28 30.03 -2.66
CA LEU A 103 -5.20 29.15 -2.18
C LEU A 103 -5.76 27.89 -1.56
N THR A 104 -5.18 26.75 -1.91
CA THR A 104 -5.42 25.48 -1.21
C THR A 104 -4.10 24.96 -0.66
N LEU A 105 -4.09 24.68 0.64
CA LEU A 105 -2.97 24.08 1.36
C LEU A 105 -3.26 22.60 1.63
N HIS A 106 -2.32 21.74 1.29
CA HIS A 106 -2.34 20.33 1.65
C HIS A 106 -1.40 20.11 2.83
N LEU A 107 -1.95 19.92 4.01
CA LEU A 107 -1.19 19.79 5.26
C LEU A 107 -1.11 18.33 5.67
N ALA A 108 0.09 17.83 5.98
CA ALA A 108 0.27 16.55 6.64
C ALA A 108 -0.47 16.57 7.98
N SER A 109 -1.36 15.62 8.22
CA SER A 109 -2.31 15.66 9.34
C SER A 109 -2.23 14.45 10.26
N ALA A 110 -2.05 13.25 9.73
CA ALA A 110 -1.95 12.03 10.51
C ALA A 110 -1.00 11.03 9.83
N TYR A 111 -0.36 10.19 10.63
CA TYR A 111 0.30 8.99 10.11
C TYR A 111 -0.74 7.95 9.72
N VAL A 112 -0.40 7.16 8.72
CA VAL A 112 -1.19 5.99 8.31
C VAL A 112 -0.40 4.75 8.68
N ALA A 113 -0.89 4.03 9.67
CA ALA A 113 -0.29 2.84 10.23
C ALA A 113 -1.07 1.58 9.81
N ASP A 114 -0.43 0.43 9.89
CA ASP A 114 -1.10 -0.86 9.80
C ASP A 114 -1.97 -1.16 11.04
N ALA A 115 -2.56 -2.35 11.11
CA ALA A 115 -3.39 -2.79 12.23
C ALA A 115 -2.61 -2.83 13.57
N SER A 116 -1.31 -3.09 13.56
CA SER A 116 -0.43 -3.12 14.73
C SER A 116 -0.02 -1.72 15.22
N GLY A 117 -0.18 -0.70 14.36
CA GLY A 117 0.28 0.66 14.59
C GLY A 117 1.63 0.99 13.96
N ASN A 118 2.17 0.11 13.11
CA ASN A 118 3.43 0.35 12.41
C ASN A 118 3.21 1.30 11.23
N TYR A 119 3.98 2.40 11.20
CA TYR A 119 4.02 3.41 10.12
C TYR A 119 5.46 3.77 9.73
N ASP A 120 6.43 2.93 10.06
CA ASP A 120 7.87 3.20 9.85
C ASP A 120 8.31 2.89 8.42
N TYR A 121 7.70 3.58 7.46
CA TYR A 121 8.08 3.54 6.05
C TYR A 121 8.22 4.93 5.41
N SER A 122 8.53 5.95 6.22
CA SER A 122 8.78 7.32 5.73
C SER A 122 10.00 7.42 4.80
N GLY A 123 10.90 6.47 4.88
CA GLY A 123 12.04 6.34 3.96
C GLY A 123 11.73 5.55 2.69
N GLY A 124 10.50 5.10 2.51
CA GLY A 124 10.08 4.17 1.47
C GLY A 124 10.12 2.71 1.91
N ILE A 125 9.24 1.90 1.35
CA ILE A 125 9.24 0.44 1.51
C ILE A 125 10.35 -0.10 0.61
N LEU A 126 11.28 -0.86 1.20
CA LEU A 126 12.34 -1.51 0.45
C LEU A 126 11.79 -2.75 -0.26
N PRO A 127 12.20 -3.02 -1.49
CA PRO A 127 11.84 -4.25 -2.17
C PRO A 127 12.61 -5.46 -1.59
N ASP A 128 11.97 -6.62 -1.58
CA ASP A 128 12.61 -7.91 -1.28
C ASP A 128 13.49 -8.35 -2.44
N LEU A 129 13.10 -7.99 -3.67
CA LEU A 129 13.87 -8.19 -4.90
C LEU A 129 13.92 -6.86 -5.65
N GLU A 130 15.13 -6.24 -5.67
CA GLU A 130 15.34 -4.98 -6.38
C GLU A 130 15.57 -5.23 -7.87
N ILE A 131 14.74 -4.59 -8.70
CA ILE A 131 14.84 -4.64 -10.16
C ILE A 131 14.66 -3.22 -10.71
N ASP A 132 15.62 -2.78 -11.51
CA ASP A 132 15.49 -1.56 -12.32
C ASP A 132 15.04 -1.91 -13.73
N GLU A 133 13.76 -1.73 -14.04
CA GLU A 133 13.22 -2.01 -15.37
C GLU A 133 13.91 -1.20 -16.48
N TYR A 134 14.40 -0.01 -16.17
CA TYR A 134 15.08 0.87 -17.13
C TYR A 134 16.56 0.50 -17.38
N ALA A 135 17.11 -0.44 -16.65
CA ALA A 135 18.43 -0.98 -16.91
C ALA A 135 18.46 -1.98 -18.09
N TYR A 136 17.28 -2.39 -18.57
CA TYR A 136 17.13 -3.35 -19.66
C TYR A 136 16.84 -2.66 -21.00
N ALA A 137 17.40 -3.24 -22.09
CA ALA A 137 17.27 -2.65 -23.42
C ALA A 137 15.87 -2.75 -24.01
N ASP A 138 15.14 -3.82 -23.67
CA ASP A 138 13.82 -4.11 -24.18
C ASP A 138 12.75 -3.84 -23.12
N LEU A 139 11.92 -2.83 -23.37
CA LEU A 139 10.76 -2.52 -22.53
C LEU A 139 9.51 -3.13 -23.14
N TYR A 140 8.79 -3.91 -22.36
CA TYR A 140 7.51 -4.50 -22.72
C TYR A 140 6.35 -3.82 -21.99
N PRO A 141 5.13 -3.80 -22.58
CA PRO A 141 3.95 -3.25 -21.89
C PRO A 141 3.66 -3.96 -20.56
N TYR A 142 3.18 -3.23 -19.58
CA TYR A 142 2.75 -3.81 -18.30
C TYR A 142 1.71 -4.92 -18.52
N GLY A 143 1.96 -6.07 -17.88
CA GLY A 143 1.15 -7.28 -18.02
C GLY A 143 1.59 -8.22 -19.15
N ASP A 144 2.57 -7.85 -19.97
CA ASP A 144 3.24 -8.78 -20.88
C ASP A 144 4.17 -9.69 -20.06
N LEU A 145 4.13 -11.01 -20.30
CA LEU A 145 4.96 -11.98 -19.57
C LEU A 145 6.47 -11.80 -19.78
N ARG A 146 6.86 -11.00 -20.76
CA ARG A 146 8.25 -10.64 -21.06
C ARG A 146 8.68 -9.35 -20.33
N GLU A 147 7.75 -8.63 -19.70
CA GLU A 147 8.08 -7.49 -18.87
C GLU A 147 8.96 -7.97 -17.71
N ILE A 148 10.09 -7.32 -17.51
CA ILE A 148 11.17 -7.87 -16.67
C ILE A 148 10.76 -8.09 -15.22
N VAL A 149 10.05 -7.13 -14.61
CA VAL A 149 9.66 -7.25 -13.19
C VAL A 149 8.60 -8.33 -13.02
N LEU A 150 7.61 -8.38 -13.93
CA LEU A 150 6.57 -9.41 -13.93
C LEU A 150 7.16 -10.80 -14.19
N SER A 151 8.11 -10.92 -15.14
CA SER A 151 8.76 -12.20 -15.44
C SER A 151 9.53 -12.74 -14.26
N GLU A 152 10.25 -11.88 -13.51
CA GLU A 152 10.97 -12.28 -12.30
C GLU A 152 10.01 -12.71 -11.17
N VAL A 153 8.88 -12.03 -11.01
CA VAL A 153 7.83 -12.45 -10.07
C VAL A 153 7.32 -13.85 -10.44
N ILE A 154 7.00 -14.08 -11.72
CA ILE A 154 6.50 -15.39 -12.20
C ILE A 154 7.55 -16.49 -11.97
N ASN A 155 8.82 -16.22 -12.28
CA ASN A 155 9.93 -17.14 -12.04
C ASN A 155 10.06 -17.49 -10.54
N SER A 156 9.90 -16.49 -9.66
CA SER A 156 10.00 -16.67 -8.20
C SER A 156 8.87 -17.54 -7.62
N ILE A 157 7.70 -17.54 -8.28
CA ILE A 157 6.54 -18.38 -7.90
C ILE A 157 6.71 -19.83 -8.37
N GLY A 158 7.64 -20.09 -9.31
CA GLY A 158 7.92 -21.42 -9.83
C GLY A 158 7.01 -21.86 -10.98
N TYR A 159 6.60 -20.90 -11.82
CA TYR A 159 5.87 -21.13 -13.06
C TYR A 159 6.81 -21.25 -14.24
#